data_7973fcc9ae49fde7a7e1f42723ba8986
#
_entry.id   7973fcc9ae49fde7a7e1f42723ba8986
#
_cell.length_a   1.000
_cell.length_b   1.000
_cell.length_c   1.000
_cell.angle_alpha   90.00
_cell.angle_beta   90.00
_cell.angle_gamma   90.00
#
_symmetry.space_group_name_H-M   'P 1'
#
loop_
_entity.id
_entity.type
_entity.pdbx_description
1 polymer ?
#
loop_
_entity_poly.entity_id
_entity_poly.type
_entity_poly.pdbx_seq_one_letter_code
_entity_poly.pdbx_strand_id
1 'polypeptide(L)'
;VDTSEDTMGFDNIIALIKSQASPKAVAGMMKFGINTTNTYGVSIPALRAIAKKFRKRNHVIAQELWSSGIHEARLLASMIDDPNLVTEKQMEKWVNDFNSWDICDKCCSNLFDKTKYAYKKAIQWSTRNEEYVKRAGFVLSGGIGSS
;
A
#
# COMPACT_ATOMS: atom_id res chain seq x y z
N VAL A 1 18.85 -13.04 22.11
CA VAL A 1 18.26 -12.72 21.46
C VAL A 1 18.22 -11.81 20.29
N ASP A 2 18.62 -12.22 19.23
CA ASP A 2 18.64 -11.47 18.06
C ASP A 2 17.28 -11.39 17.46
N THR A 3 16.71 -10.25 17.44
CA THR A 3 15.41 -10.07 16.89
C THR A 3 15.45 -9.59 15.45
N SER A 4 16.64 -9.43 14.90
CA SER A 4 16.76 -8.89 13.55
C SER A 4 16.10 -9.79 12.51
N GLU A 5 15.96 -11.08 12.78
CA GLU A 5 15.29 -11.98 11.86
C GLU A 5 13.78 -11.77 11.86
N ASP A 6 13.25 -11.33 12.99
CA ASP A 6 11.81 -11.17 13.10
C ASP A 6 11.37 -9.76 12.77
N THR A 7 12.29 -8.80 12.93
CA THR A 7 11.93 -7.41 12.70
C THR A 7 12.90 -6.81 11.73
N MET A 8 12.45 -6.68 10.52
CA MET A 8 13.21 -5.94 9.51
C MET A 8 12.92 -4.48 9.71
N GLY A 9 13.94 -3.67 10.01
CA GLY A 9 13.75 -2.25 10.25
C GLY A 9 13.47 -1.47 8.96
N PHE A 10 12.96 -0.26 9.14
CA PHE A 10 12.61 0.61 8.02
C PHE A 10 13.79 0.79 7.05
N ASP A 11 14.98 1.10 7.57
CA ASP A 11 16.15 1.36 6.72
C ASP A 11 16.53 0.14 5.89
N ASN A 12 16.43 -1.05 6.48
CA ASN A 12 16.75 -2.29 5.78
C ASN A 12 15.77 -2.54 4.65
N ILE A 13 14.49 -2.26 4.88
CA ILE A 13 13.44 -2.44 3.85
C ILE A 13 13.68 -1.48 2.70
N ILE A 14 13.97 -0.22 2.99
CA ILE A 14 14.23 0.78 1.96
C ILE A 14 15.46 0.38 1.14
N ALA A 15 16.52 -0.11 1.82
CA ALA A 15 17.71 -0.58 1.12
C ALA A 15 17.38 -1.74 0.17
N LEU A 16 16.53 -2.67 0.60
CA LEU A 16 16.10 -3.77 -0.25
C LEU A 16 15.34 -3.29 -1.47
N ILE A 17 14.44 -2.34 -1.28
CA ILE A 17 13.69 -1.75 -2.40
C ILE A 17 14.64 -1.11 -3.39
N LYS A 18 15.58 -0.30 -2.90
CA LYS A 18 16.54 0.38 -3.77
C LYS A 18 17.45 -0.59 -4.51
N SER A 19 17.82 -1.70 -3.86
CA SER A 19 18.69 -2.68 -4.47
C SER A 19 18.06 -3.39 -5.66
N GLN A 20 16.74 -3.36 -5.77
CA GLN A 20 16.00 -4.00 -6.84
C GLN A 20 15.44 -2.99 -7.84
N ALA A 21 15.92 -1.75 -7.80
CA ALA A 21 15.45 -0.70 -8.68
C ALA A 21 15.67 -1.07 -10.15
N SER A 22 14.70 -0.69 -10.99
CA SER A 22 14.74 -0.95 -12.42
C SER A 22 14.21 0.26 -13.19
N PRO A 23 15.10 1.09 -13.75
CA PRO A 23 14.65 2.22 -14.56
C PRO A 23 13.79 1.80 -15.74
N LYS A 24 14.06 0.62 -16.32
CA LYS A 24 13.25 0.10 -17.41
C LYS A 24 11.82 -0.18 -16.96
N ALA A 25 11.68 -0.75 -15.74
CA ALA A 25 10.36 -1.01 -15.18
C ALA A 25 9.62 0.30 -14.90
N VAL A 26 10.33 1.33 -14.43
CA VAL A 26 9.73 2.65 -14.19
C VAL A 26 9.18 3.21 -15.49
N ALA A 27 9.95 3.11 -16.59
CA ALA A 27 9.48 3.58 -17.90
C ALA A 27 8.23 2.84 -18.34
N GLY A 28 8.15 1.54 -18.07
CA GLY A 28 6.96 0.76 -18.37
C GLY A 28 5.74 1.20 -17.56
N MET A 29 5.98 1.50 -16.29
CA MET A 29 4.90 1.98 -15.41
C MET A 29 4.31 3.29 -15.91
N MET A 30 5.17 4.21 -16.39
CA MET A 30 4.69 5.48 -16.93
C MET A 30 3.74 5.29 -18.10
N LYS A 31 3.99 4.29 -18.93
CA LYS A 31 3.13 4.00 -20.09
C LYS A 31 1.73 3.57 -19.67
N PHE A 32 1.58 3.03 -18.47
CA PHE A 32 0.28 2.61 -17.95
C PHE A 32 -0.35 3.65 -17.03
N GLY A 33 0.15 4.87 -17.06
CA GLY A 33 -0.45 5.97 -16.30
C GLY A 33 -0.15 5.96 -14.81
N ILE A 34 0.88 5.24 -14.39
CA ILE A 34 1.27 5.23 -12.98
C ILE A 34 2.17 6.44 -12.70
N ASN A 35 1.89 7.11 -11.58
CA ASN A 35 2.72 8.24 -11.14
C ASN A 35 4.06 7.68 -10.66
N THR A 36 5.15 8.07 -11.32
CA THR A 36 6.48 7.53 -11.03
C THR A 36 7.39 8.52 -10.33
N THR A 37 6.84 9.59 -9.78
CA THR A 37 7.63 10.65 -9.15
C THR A 37 8.61 10.14 -8.10
N ASN A 38 8.20 9.17 -7.30
CA ASN A 38 9.05 8.64 -6.23
C ASN A 38 9.02 7.11 -6.29
N THR A 39 9.52 6.56 -7.41
CA THR A 39 9.36 5.16 -7.74
C THR A 39 10.69 4.56 -8.17
N TYR A 40 10.97 3.35 -7.72
CA TYR A 40 12.20 2.63 -8.06
C TYR A 40 12.01 1.55 -9.12
N GLY A 41 10.78 1.14 -9.36
CA GLY A 41 10.51 0.11 -10.38
C GLY A 41 10.66 -1.31 -9.87
N VAL A 42 10.23 -1.56 -8.64
CA VAL A 42 10.26 -2.91 -8.06
C VAL A 42 8.91 -3.57 -8.31
N SER A 43 8.93 -4.82 -8.79
CA SER A 43 7.71 -5.52 -9.15
C SER A 43 6.89 -5.94 -7.94
N ILE A 44 5.59 -6.16 -8.16
CA ILE A 44 4.70 -6.65 -7.10
C ILE A 44 5.19 -8.00 -6.55
N PRO A 45 5.58 -8.98 -7.37
CA PRO A 45 6.11 -10.23 -6.82
C PRO A 45 7.34 -10.02 -5.94
N ALA A 46 8.23 -9.10 -6.31
CA ALA A 46 9.40 -8.80 -5.50
C ALA A 46 9.01 -8.18 -4.16
N LEU A 47 8.02 -7.28 -4.18
CA LEU A 47 7.51 -6.69 -2.94
C LEU A 47 6.84 -7.74 -2.05
N ARG A 48 6.11 -8.67 -2.65
CA ARG A 48 5.50 -9.76 -1.87
C ARG A 48 6.57 -10.65 -1.24
N ALA A 49 7.68 -10.86 -1.93
CA ALA A 49 8.79 -11.63 -1.37
C ALA A 49 9.37 -10.92 -0.13
N ILE A 50 9.48 -9.59 -0.18
CA ILE A 50 9.91 -8.81 0.97
C ILE A 50 8.88 -8.93 2.11
N ALA A 51 7.60 -8.82 1.76
CA ALA A 51 6.52 -8.91 2.77
C ALA A 51 6.54 -10.25 3.50
N LYS A 52 6.91 -11.32 2.81
CA LYS A 52 6.96 -12.66 3.42
C LYS A 52 8.05 -12.80 4.48
N LYS A 53 9.00 -11.87 4.52
CA LYS A 53 10.04 -11.89 5.55
C LYS A 53 9.49 -11.47 6.91
N PHE A 54 8.30 -10.88 6.93
CA PHE A 54 7.62 -10.54 8.17
C PHE A 54 6.83 -11.76 8.63
N ARG A 55 7.11 -12.27 9.81
CA ARG A 55 6.41 -13.44 10.34
C ARG A 55 4.95 -13.12 10.64
N LYS A 56 4.68 -11.88 10.99
CA LYS A 56 3.34 -11.40 11.25
C LYS A 56 3.26 -9.96 10.83
N ARG A 57 2.03 -9.46 10.70
CA ARG A 57 1.82 -8.10 10.25
C ARG A 57 2.46 -7.10 11.22
N ASN A 58 2.92 -5.99 10.69
CA ASN A 58 3.64 -5.00 11.46
C ASN A 58 3.08 -3.60 11.19
N HIS A 59 2.21 -3.15 12.09
CA HIS A 59 1.53 -1.86 11.94
C HIS A 59 2.50 -0.68 12.03
N VAL A 60 3.46 -0.75 12.95
CA VAL A 60 4.41 0.35 13.15
C VAL A 60 5.29 0.58 11.93
N ILE A 61 5.86 -0.48 11.39
CA ILE A 61 6.71 -0.38 10.19
C ILE A 61 5.88 0.09 9.00
N ALA A 62 4.62 -0.36 8.90
CA ALA A 62 3.74 0.06 7.81
C ALA A 62 3.54 1.58 7.82
N GLN A 63 3.39 2.19 9.01
CA GLN A 63 3.24 3.63 9.11
C GLN A 63 4.50 4.35 8.63
N GLU A 64 5.67 3.84 9.00
CA GLU A 64 6.93 4.43 8.57
C GLU A 64 7.12 4.33 7.06
N LEU A 65 6.80 3.16 6.50
CA LEU A 65 6.92 2.94 5.06
C LEU A 65 6.00 3.87 4.29
N TRP A 66 4.76 4.03 4.75
CA TRP A 66 3.81 4.92 4.07
C TRP A 66 4.30 6.38 4.12
N SER A 67 4.81 6.80 5.27
CA SER A 67 5.27 8.18 5.46
C SER A 67 6.48 8.52 4.63
N SER A 68 7.22 7.54 4.13
CA SER A 68 8.38 7.78 3.28
C SER A 68 8.01 8.41 1.94
N GLY A 69 6.78 8.24 1.49
CA GLY A 69 6.33 8.73 0.19
C GLY A 69 6.82 7.91 -0.99
N ILE A 70 7.63 6.87 -0.74
CA ILE A 70 8.15 6.03 -1.81
C ILE A 70 7.04 5.09 -2.27
N HIS A 71 6.82 5.04 -3.59
CA HIS A 71 5.75 4.27 -4.20
C HIS A 71 5.74 2.80 -3.73
N GLU A 72 6.87 2.13 -3.87
CA GLU A 72 6.97 0.72 -3.47
C GLU A 72 6.83 0.52 -1.97
N ALA A 73 7.32 1.49 -1.18
CA ALA A 73 7.18 1.40 0.27
C ALA A 73 5.71 1.48 0.67
N ARG A 74 4.92 2.29 -0.04
CA ARG A 74 3.48 2.37 0.22
C ARG A 74 2.76 1.10 -0.17
N LEU A 75 3.13 0.51 -1.31
CA LEU A 75 2.57 -0.79 -1.69
C LEU A 75 2.90 -1.85 -0.63
N LEU A 76 4.16 -1.87 -0.18
CA LEU A 76 4.58 -2.82 0.83
C LEU A 76 3.85 -2.59 2.17
N ALA A 77 3.65 -1.33 2.54
CA ALA A 77 2.90 -0.99 3.75
C ALA A 77 1.51 -1.64 3.73
N SER A 78 0.84 -1.60 2.57
CA SER A 78 -0.48 -2.21 2.44
C SER A 78 -0.45 -3.73 2.61
N MET A 79 0.69 -4.35 2.31
CA MET A 79 0.84 -5.80 2.41
C MET A 79 1.11 -6.26 3.83
N ILE A 80 1.81 -5.43 4.63
CA ILE A 80 2.27 -5.85 5.96
C ILE A 80 1.50 -5.25 7.12
N ASP A 81 0.69 -4.22 6.88
CA ASP A 81 -0.07 -3.60 7.97
C ASP A 81 -1.13 -4.57 8.51
N ASP A 82 -1.49 -4.36 9.76
CA ASP A 82 -2.49 -5.18 10.44
C ASP A 82 -3.86 -4.52 10.31
N PRO A 83 -4.81 -5.14 9.58
CA PRO A 83 -6.12 -4.52 9.41
C PRO A 83 -6.88 -4.34 10.72
N ASN A 84 -6.55 -5.11 11.76
CA ASN A 84 -7.19 -4.97 13.05
C ASN A 84 -6.71 -3.72 13.81
N LEU A 85 -5.57 -3.16 13.43
CA LEU A 85 -5.02 -1.97 14.05
C LEU A 85 -5.25 -0.71 13.22
N VAL A 86 -5.74 -0.85 12.00
CA VAL A 86 -6.02 0.30 11.14
C VAL A 86 -7.19 1.08 11.70
N THR A 87 -7.03 2.41 11.78
CA THR A 87 -8.08 3.30 12.28
C THR A 87 -8.74 4.03 11.11
N GLU A 88 -9.92 4.60 11.34
CA GLU A 88 -10.56 5.43 10.32
C GLU A 88 -9.65 6.61 9.95
N LYS A 89 -8.99 7.19 10.94
CA LYS A 89 -8.09 8.32 10.72
C LYS A 89 -6.96 7.93 9.77
N GLN A 90 -6.39 6.74 9.95
CA GLN A 90 -5.36 6.25 9.04
C GLN A 90 -5.89 6.08 7.63
N MET A 91 -7.09 5.50 7.50
CA MET A 91 -7.69 5.29 6.18
C MET A 91 -7.92 6.63 5.46
N GLU A 92 -8.42 7.64 6.17
CA GLU A 92 -8.61 8.97 5.59
C GLU A 92 -7.28 9.59 5.17
N LYS A 93 -6.24 9.43 5.99
CA LYS A 93 -4.93 9.96 5.64
C LYS A 93 -4.36 9.27 4.42
N TRP A 94 -4.39 7.95 4.40
CA TRP A 94 -3.78 7.18 3.32
C TRP A 94 -4.52 7.37 2.00
N VAL A 95 -5.85 7.39 2.01
CA VAL A 95 -6.62 7.57 0.78
C VAL A 95 -6.35 8.94 0.16
N ASN A 96 -6.14 9.95 0.98
CA ASN A 96 -5.82 11.28 0.48
C ASN A 96 -4.39 11.37 -0.08
N ASP A 97 -3.53 10.43 0.27
CA ASP A 97 -2.16 10.37 -0.26
C ASP A 97 -2.08 9.60 -1.58
N PHE A 98 -3.13 8.90 -1.98
CA PHE A 98 -3.12 8.12 -3.23
C PHE A 98 -2.85 9.04 -4.42
N ASN A 99 -1.85 8.69 -5.21
CA ASN A 99 -1.48 9.49 -6.38
C ASN A 99 -1.42 8.65 -7.66
N SER A 100 -1.85 7.37 -7.60
CA SER A 100 -1.93 6.54 -8.79
C SER A 100 -2.89 5.39 -8.54
N TRP A 101 -3.41 4.83 -9.64
CA TRP A 101 -4.43 3.79 -9.55
C TRP A 101 -3.92 2.50 -8.92
N ASP A 102 -2.65 2.17 -9.10
CA ASP A 102 -2.12 0.91 -8.57
C ASP A 102 -2.01 0.94 -7.04
N ILE A 103 -1.59 2.05 -6.47
CA ILE A 103 -1.55 2.21 -5.01
C ILE A 103 -2.98 2.12 -4.46
N CYS A 104 -3.91 2.82 -5.12
CA CYS A 104 -5.31 2.80 -4.71
C CYS A 104 -5.86 1.38 -4.68
N ASP A 105 -5.72 0.67 -5.79
CA ASP A 105 -6.29 -0.67 -5.91
C ASP A 105 -5.63 -1.66 -4.95
N LYS A 106 -4.31 -1.62 -4.84
CA LYS A 106 -3.59 -2.55 -3.98
C LYS A 106 -3.82 -2.29 -2.49
N CYS A 107 -3.86 -1.03 -2.10
CA CYS A 107 -4.13 -0.70 -0.70
C CYS A 107 -5.53 -1.15 -0.29
N CYS A 108 -6.50 -0.98 -1.18
CA CYS A 108 -7.86 -1.43 -0.91
C CYS A 108 -7.93 -2.95 -0.82
N SER A 109 -7.33 -3.66 -1.78
CA SER A 109 -7.45 -5.12 -1.81
C SER A 109 -6.57 -5.81 -0.77
N ASN A 110 -5.41 -5.26 -0.46
CA ASN A 110 -4.51 -5.88 0.52
C ASN A 110 -4.87 -5.56 1.96
N LEU A 111 -5.43 -4.40 2.20
CA LEU A 111 -5.60 -3.93 3.58
C LEU A 111 -7.01 -3.42 3.89
N PHE A 112 -7.47 -2.40 3.18
CA PHE A 112 -8.69 -1.68 3.58
C PHE A 112 -9.94 -2.55 3.57
N ASP A 113 -10.06 -3.47 2.61
CA ASP A 113 -11.24 -4.33 2.53
C ASP A 113 -11.29 -5.35 3.67
N LYS A 114 -10.19 -5.51 4.40
CA LYS A 114 -10.11 -6.43 5.53
C LYS A 114 -10.39 -5.74 6.87
N THR A 115 -10.62 -4.43 6.84
CA THR A 115 -10.91 -3.67 8.07
C THR A 115 -12.41 -3.68 8.34
N LYS A 116 -12.76 -3.42 9.59
CA LYS A 116 -14.18 -3.30 9.95
C LYS A 116 -14.83 -2.04 9.38
N TYR A 117 -14.03 -1.13 8.81
CA TYR A 117 -14.54 0.12 8.23
C TYR A 117 -14.80 0.02 6.72
N ALA A 118 -14.51 -1.12 6.10
CA ALA A 118 -14.55 -1.24 4.64
C ALA A 118 -15.92 -0.84 4.05
N TYR A 119 -17.00 -1.34 4.63
CA TYR A 119 -18.34 -1.05 4.13
C TYR A 119 -18.67 0.44 4.24
N LYS A 120 -18.37 1.02 5.40
CA LYS A 120 -18.63 2.44 5.66
C LYS A 120 -17.85 3.32 4.67
N LYS A 121 -16.57 3.01 4.48
CA LYS A 121 -15.73 3.80 3.58
C LYS A 121 -16.09 3.61 2.11
N ALA A 122 -16.54 2.42 1.73
CA ALA A 122 -17.03 2.19 0.37
C ALA A 122 -18.15 3.18 0.03
N ILE A 123 -19.09 3.36 0.95
CA ILE A 123 -20.20 4.29 0.76
C ILE A 123 -19.73 5.73 0.77
N GLN A 124 -18.94 6.10 1.78
CA GLN A 124 -18.50 7.49 1.93
C GLN A 124 -17.63 7.94 0.77
N TRP A 125 -16.66 7.12 0.38
CA TRP A 125 -15.67 7.53 -0.62
C TRP A 125 -16.23 7.50 -2.04
N SER A 126 -17.22 6.65 -2.31
CA SER A 126 -17.79 6.56 -3.66
C SER A 126 -18.53 7.85 -4.07
N THR A 127 -18.86 8.71 -3.12
CA THR A 127 -19.51 9.98 -3.39
C THR A 127 -18.56 11.17 -3.37
N ARG A 128 -17.26 10.92 -3.14
CA ARG A 128 -16.26 11.98 -3.09
C ARG A 128 -15.87 12.41 -4.49
N ASN A 129 -15.34 13.63 -4.60
CA ASN A 129 -14.94 14.18 -5.90
C ASN A 129 -13.49 13.87 -6.28
N GLU A 130 -12.63 13.64 -5.31
CA GLU A 130 -11.22 13.36 -5.56
C GLU A 130 -11.10 12.03 -6.29
N GLU A 131 -10.32 12.02 -7.36
CA GLU A 131 -10.24 10.88 -8.27
C GLU A 131 -9.97 9.56 -7.57
N TYR A 132 -8.91 9.51 -6.76
CA TYR A 132 -8.50 8.24 -6.15
C TYR A 132 -9.30 7.90 -4.90
N VAL A 133 -9.88 8.89 -4.23
CA VAL A 133 -10.80 8.61 -3.13
C VAL A 133 -12.06 7.94 -3.68
N LYS A 134 -12.62 8.50 -4.75
CA LYS A 134 -13.80 7.91 -5.39
C LYS A 134 -13.48 6.51 -5.91
N ARG A 135 -12.33 6.35 -6.56
CA ARG A 135 -11.91 5.03 -7.06
C ARG A 135 -11.82 4.02 -5.91
N ALA A 136 -11.24 4.43 -4.78
CA ALA A 136 -11.14 3.56 -3.61
C ALA A 136 -12.51 3.12 -3.14
N GLY A 137 -13.48 4.03 -3.12
CA GLY A 137 -14.85 3.69 -2.74
C GLY A 137 -15.44 2.62 -3.65
N PHE A 138 -15.22 2.74 -4.96
CA PHE A 138 -15.73 1.75 -5.90
C PHE A 138 -14.98 0.41 -5.80
N VAL A 139 -13.65 0.44 -5.59
CA VAL A 139 -12.88 -0.78 -5.43
C VAL A 139 -13.36 -1.54 -4.18
N LEU A 140 -13.57 -0.82 -3.07
CA LEU A 140 -14.07 -1.44 -1.86
C LEU A 140 -15.48 -2.00 -2.05
N SER A 141 -16.31 -1.29 -2.80
CA SER A 141 -17.67 -1.78 -3.10
C SER A 141 -17.64 -3.07 -3.90
N GLY A 142 -16.73 -3.15 -4.89
CA GLY A 142 -16.57 -4.36 -5.70
C GLY A 142 -16.06 -5.52 -4.88
N GLY A 143 -15.08 -5.27 -4.00
CA GLY A 143 -14.54 -6.30 -3.14
C GLY A 143 -15.57 -6.82 -2.15
N ILE A 144 -16.37 -5.92 -1.57
CA ILE A 144 -17.42 -6.31 -0.65
C ILE A 144 -18.51 -7.08 -1.40
N GLY A 145 -18.86 -6.61 -2.58
CA GLY A 145 -19.92 -7.25 -3.37
C GLY A 145 -19.52 -8.61 -3.93
N SER A 146 -18.23 -8.88 -4.06
CA SER A 146 -17.78 -10.14 -4.63
C SER A 146 -17.53 -11.22 -3.58
N SER A 147 -17.59 -10.88 -2.32
CA SER A 147 -17.29 -11.84 -1.24
C SER A 147 -18.50 -12.67 -0.81
#